data_1c6ea4a36a8d9dd5e1f534ab010a57a4
#
_entry.id   1c6ea4a36a8d9dd5e1f534ab010a57a4
#
_cell.length_a   1.000
_cell.length_b   1.000
_cell.length_c   1.000
_cell.angle_alpha   90.00
_cell.angle_beta   90.00
_cell.angle_gamma   90.00
#
_symmetry.space_group_name_H-M   'P 1'
#
loop_
_entity.id
_entity.type
_entity.pdbx_description
1 polymer ?
#
loop_
_entity_poly.entity_id
_entity_poly.type
_entity_poly.pdbx_seq_one_letter_code
_entity_poly.pdbx_strand_id
1 'polypeptide(L)'
;MKRRLILLAVVVALLAGFGALLHSPPSLVDVVTGATPKAKKAEQASAQLSGDYVFCINAAELPDSEFRTELKDMISGDGEAVSAPSEKLKLYVSDTDYALIRYAEKLCKNLRESGLDIQVKECSATMLRSRAVSGQYRLLIFSAELMDAESVADVDCITLHSAEMR
;
A
#
# COMPACT_ATOMS: atom_id res chain seq x y z
N MET A 1 53.99 10.03 3.81
CA MET A 1 52.74 10.48 3.17
C MET A 1 52.03 9.37 2.37
N LYS A 2 52.72 8.57 1.55
CA LYS A 2 52.11 7.51 0.70
C LYS A 2 51.24 6.47 1.46
N ARG A 3 51.65 6.02 2.67
CA ARG A 3 50.89 5.03 3.45
C ARG A 3 49.53 5.55 3.95
N ARG A 4 49.44 6.85 4.28
CA ARG A 4 48.16 7.46 4.74
C ARG A 4 47.16 7.62 3.59
N LEU A 5 47.67 7.86 2.37
CA LEU A 5 46.81 7.99 1.18
C LEU A 5 46.22 6.64 0.77
N ILE A 6 47.01 5.55 0.89
CA ILE A 6 46.54 4.18 0.61
C ILE A 6 45.47 3.77 1.62
N LEU A 7 45.66 4.08 2.90
CA LEU A 7 44.70 3.75 3.95
C LEU A 7 43.35 4.49 3.74
N LEU A 8 43.41 5.77 3.35
CA LEU A 8 42.22 6.55 3.04
C LEU A 8 41.48 5.99 1.81
N ALA A 9 42.17 5.58 0.76
CA ALA A 9 41.57 4.98 -0.43
C ALA A 9 40.86 3.65 -0.11
N VAL A 10 41.45 2.81 0.76
CA VAL A 10 40.83 1.55 1.19
C VAL A 10 39.55 1.80 2.02
N VAL A 11 39.58 2.79 2.92
CA VAL A 11 38.38 3.14 3.73
C VAL A 11 37.25 3.67 2.84
N VAL A 12 37.57 4.52 1.86
CA VAL A 12 36.56 5.04 0.90
C VAL A 12 36.00 3.91 0.04
N ALA A 13 36.82 2.96 -0.42
CA ALA A 13 36.37 1.82 -1.19
C ALA A 13 35.46 0.88 -0.37
N LEU A 14 35.76 0.66 0.92
CA LEU A 14 34.93 -0.12 1.84
C LEU A 14 33.59 0.58 2.12
N LEU A 15 33.58 1.89 2.33
CA LEU A 15 32.36 2.64 2.55
C LEU A 15 31.48 2.69 1.30
N ALA A 16 32.06 2.82 0.12
CA ALA A 16 31.32 2.75 -1.16
C ALA A 16 30.74 1.36 -1.40
N GLY A 17 31.48 0.28 -1.08
CA GLY A 17 30.99 -1.10 -1.15
C GLY A 17 29.83 -1.36 -0.18
N PHE A 18 29.92 -0.85 1.05
CA PHE A 18 28.84 -0.98 2.04
C PHE A 18 27.58 -0.19 1.65
N GLY A 19 27.75 1.00 1.07
CA GLY A 19 26.63 1.82 0.58
C GLY A 19 25.84 1.14 -0.53
N ALA A 20 26.49 0.40 -1.42
CA ALA A 20 25.86 -0.36 -2.48
C ALA A 20 25.06 -1.57 -1.94
N LEU A 21 25.51 -2.21 -0.85
CA LEU A 21 24.81 -3.32 -0.21
C LEU A 21 23.55 -2.88 0.55
N LEU A 22 23.53 -1.63 1.05
CA LEU A 22 22.38 -1.10 1.81
C LEU A 22 21.24 -0.58 0.91
N HIS A 23 21.51 -0.38 -0.39
CA HIS A 23 20.52 0.23 -1.31
C HIS A 23 19.55 -0.75 -1.97
N SER A 24 19.66 -2.02 -1.76
CA SER A 24 18.71 -3.10 -2.08
C SER A 24 19.44 -4.44 -2.01
N PRO A 25 19.57 -5.08 -0.84
CA PRO A 25 20.12 -6.43 -0.81
C PRO A 25 19.16 -7.35 -1.57
N PRO A 26 19.62 -8.08 -2.60
CA PRO A 26 18.83 -9.15 -3.18
C PRO A 26 18.52 -10.16 -2.05
N SER A 27 17.26 -10.58 -1.93
CA SER A 27 16.94 -11.61 -0.94
C SER A 27 17.75 -12.88 -1.27
N LEU A 28 18.18 -13.62 -0.25
CA LEU A 28 18.91 -14.88 -0.46
C LEU A 28 18.14 -15.85 -1.35
N VAL A 29 16.80 -15.76 -1.35
CA VAL A 29 15.90 -16.54 -2.22
C VAL A 29 16.08 -16.15 -3.68
N ASP A 30 16.24 -14.86 -4.00
CA ASP A 30 16.43 -14.38 -5.37
C ASP A 30 17.79 -14.81 -5.95
N VAL A 31 18.82 -14.91 -5.10
CA VAL A 31 20.14 -15.41 -5.49
C VAL A 31 20.11 -16.91 -5.80
N VAL A 32 19.36 -17.69 -5.01
CA VAL A 32 19.28 -19.17 -5.17
C VAL A 32 18.40 -19.56 -6.36
N THR A 33 17.31 -18.81 -6.63
CA THR A 33 16.36 -19.14 -7.71
C THR A 33 16.68 -18.49 -9.04
N GLY A 34 17.65 -17.56 -9.10
CA GLY A 34 17.98 -16.81 -10.32
C GLY A 34 16.85 -15.90 -10.82
N ALA A 35 15.80 -15.72 -10.04
CA ALA A 35 14.67 -14.91 -10.42
C ALA A 35 15.03 -13.41 -10.37
N THR A 36 14.96 -12.74 -11.50
CA THR A 36 15.14 -11.30 -11.56
C THR A 36 13.92 -10.58 -10.98
N PRO A 37 14.09 -9.42 -10.30
CA PRO A 37 12.97 -8.64 -9.77
C PRO A 37 11.89 -8.32 -10.82
N LYS A 38 12.31 -8.20 -12.08
CA LYS A 38 11.43 -7.94 -13.23
C LYS A 38 10.55 -9.15 -13.59
N ALA A 39 11.06 -10.38 -13.42
CA ALA A 39 10.30 -11.61 -13.68
C ALA A 39 9.22 -11.83 -12.60
N LYS A 40 9.55 -11.62 -11.32
CA LYS A 40 8.57 -11.66 -10.22
C LYS A 40 7.43 -10.67 -10.45
N LYS A 41 7.73 -9.41 -10.83
CA LYS A 41 6.71 -8.39 -11.09
C LYS A 41 5.82 -8.74 -12.28
N ALA A 42 6.35 -9.44 -13.30
CA ALA A 42 5.58 -9.89 -14.47
C ALA A 42 4.66 -11.10 -14.14
N GLU A 43 5.15 -12.05 -13.35
CA GLU A 43 4.37 -13.22 -12.91
C GLU A 43 3.25 -12.81 -11.96
N GLN A 44 3.54 -11.88 -11.06
CA GLN A 44 2.56 -11.29 -10.14
C GLN A 44 1.58 -10.33 -10.83
N ALA A 45 1.92 -9.81 -12.02
CA ALA A 45 1.01 -8.99 -12.82
C ALA A 45 -0.21 -9.76 -13.36
N SER A 46 -0.19 -11.10 -13.37
CA SER A 46 -1.32 -11.96 -13.73
C SER A 46 -2.16 -12.41 -12.51
N ALA A 47 -1.76 -12.05 -11.29
CA ALA A 47 -2.52 -12.40 -10.10
C ALA A 47 -3.93 -11.82 -10.17
N GLN A 48 -4.93 -12.67 -9.97
CA GLN A 48 -6.33 -12.28 -9.87
C GLN A 48 -6.67 -12.06 -8.40
N LEU A 49 -7.60 -11.13 -8.16
CA LEU A 49 -8.19 -10.95 -6.84
C LEU A 49 -8.90 -12.25 -6.44
N SER A 50 -8.64 -12.72 -5.23
CA SER A 50 -9.28 -13.91 -4.67
C SER A 50 -9.64 -13.66 -3.21
N GLY A 51 -10.84 -14.09 -2.81
CA GLY A 51 -11.34 -13.90 -1.44
C GLY A 51 -12.01 -12.56 -1.20
N ASP A 52 -12.13 -12.23 0.06
CA ASP A 52 -12.78 -11.02 0.55
C ASP A 52 -11.71 -9.98 0.96
N TYR A 53 -12.04 -8.74 0.69
CA TYR A 53 -11.21 -7.60 1.04
C TYR A 53 -12.00 -6.64 1.93
N VAL A 54 -11.30 -5.95 2.80
CA VAL A 54 -11.91 -4.98 3.70
C VAL A 54 -11.35 -3.61 3.38
N PHE A 55 -12.25 -2.67 3.04
CA PHE A 55 -11.93 -1.27 2.91
C PHE A 55 -12.32 -0.55 4.19
N CYS A 56 -11.37 0.14 4.81
CA CYS A 56 -11.55 0.80 6.10
C CYS A 56 -11.37 2.30 5.98
N ILE A 57 -12.32 3.04 6.55
CA ILE A 57 -12.31 4.49 6.71
C ILE A 57 -12.12 4.78 8.19
N ASN A 58 -11.11 5.56 8.55
CA ASN A 58 -10.89 5.97 9.94
C ASN A 58 -11.83 7.12 10.31
N ALA A 59 -12.79 6.85 11.19
CA ALA A 59 -13.79 7.83 11.60
C ALA A 59 -13.20 8.95 12.47
N ALA A 60 -12.09 8.72 13.18
CA ALA A 60 -11.41 9.75 13.97
C ALA A 60 -10.63 10.74 13.09
N GLU A 61 -10.01 10.25 12.00
CA GLU A 61 -9.23 11.06 11.05
C GLU A 61 -10.10 11.70 9.96
N LEU A 62 -11.30 11.15 9.72
CA LEU A 62 -12.31 11.65 8.79
C LEU A 62 -13.65 11.76 9.53
N PRO A 63 -13.84 12.78 10.39
CA PRO A 63 -14.99 12.87 11.28
C PRO A 63 -16.32 13.14 10.55
N ASP A 64 -16.29 13.70 9.34
CA ASP A 64 -17.48 13.97 8.55
C ASP A 64 -18.18 12.67 8.13
N SER A 65 -19.35 12.41 8.72
CA SER A 65 -20.12 11.20 8.48
C SER A 65 -20.80 11.18 7.10
N GLU A 66 -21.15 12.35 6.57
CA GLU A 66 -21.75 12.47 5.25
C GLU A 66 -20.72 12.11 4.18
N PHE A 67 -19.54 12.71 4.28
CA PHE A 67 -18.42 12.35 3.41
C PHE A 67 -18.07 10.86 3.45
N ARG A 68 -18.04 10.23 4.65
CA ARG A 68 -17.77 8.78 4.74
C ARG A 68 -18.85 7.94 4.08
N THR A 69 -20.11 8.34 4.19
CA THR A 69 -21.22 7.64 3.53
C THR A 69 -21.13 7.77 2.02
N GLU A 70 -20.95 8.98 1.50
CA GLU A 70 -20.75 9.24 0.07
C GLU A 70 -19.56 8.44 -0.49
N LEU A 71 -18.43 8.40 0.25
CA LEU A 71 -17.25 7.63 -0.15
C LEU A 71 -17.54 6.13 -0.22
N LYS A 72 -18.32 5.58 0.71
CA LYS A 72 -18.74 4.17 0.67
C LYS A 72 -19.61 3.88 -0.53
N ASP A 73 -20.61 4.73 -0.80
CA ASP A 73 -21.52 4.57 -1.93
C ASP A 73 -20.74 4.59 -3.25
N MET A 74 -19.75 5.47 -3.38
CA MET A 74 -18.84 5.48 -4.55
C MET A 74 -18.01 4.22 -4.69
N ILE A 75 -17.48 3.69 -3.60
CA ILE A 75 -16.67 2.46 -3.61
C ILE A 75 -17.55 1.25 -3.98
N SER A 76 -18.81 1.23 -3.53
CA SER A 76 -19.79 0.20 -3.85
C SER A 76 -20.40 0.35 -5.26
N GLY A 77 -20.13 1.47 -5.95
CA GLY A 77 -20.59 1.72 -7.31
C GLY A 77 -21.96 2.44 -7.41
N ASP A 78 -22.51 2.86 -6.29
CA ASP A 78 -23.86 3.47 -6.22
C ASP A 78 -23.81 5.01 -6.13
N GLY A 79 -22.62 5.64 -6.04
CA GLY A 79 -22.45 7.08 -5.84
C GLY A 79 -22.06 7.86 -7.09
N GLU A 80 -22.56 9.10 -7.23
CA GLU A 80 -22.28 9.95 -8.40
C GLU A 80 -21.17 11.00 -8.18
N ALA A 81 -21.06 11.59 -7.01
CA ALA A 81 -20.04 12.61 -6.70
C ALA A 81 -19.91 12.81 -5.18
N VAL A 82 -18.72 13.22 -4.75
CA VAL A 82 -18.43 13.47 -3.33
C VAL A 82 -18.02 14.92 -3.12
N SER A 83 -18.49 15.51 -2.03
CA SER A 83 -17.96 16.79 -1.53
C SER A 83 -16.55 16.57 -0.99
N ALA A 84 -15.55 16.77 -1.85
CA ALA A 84 -14.16 16.43 -1.56
C ALA A 84 -13.62 17.22 -0.37
N PRO A 85 -12.97 16.57 0.62
CA PRO A 85 -12.13 17.27 1.57
C PRO A 85 -10.99 17.98 0.84
N SER A 86 -10.60 19.16 1.31
CA SER A 86 -9.51 19.95 0.71
C SER A 86 -8.13 19.29 0.85
N GLU A 87 -8.05 18.18 1.56
CA GLU A 87 -6.81 17.48 1.87
C GLU A 87 -6.60 16.23 1.02
N LYS A 88 -5.35 16.01 0.68
CA LYS A 88 -4.92 14.81 -0.05
C LYS A 88 -5.08 13.55 0.79
N LEU A 89 -5.85 12.60 0.30
CA LEU A 89 -6.09 11.31 0.92
C LEU A 89 -5.01 10.29 0.51
N LYS A 90 -4.70 9.37 1.42
CA LYS A 90 -3.80 8.23 1.18
C LYS A 90 -4.54 6.94 1.46
N LEU A 91 -4.67 6.09 0.44
CA LEU A 91 -5.16 4.73 0.58
C LEU A 91 -3.96 3.79 0.78
N TYR A 92 -3.81 3.25 1.98
CA TYR A 92 -2.74 2.30 2.29
C TYR A 92 -3.12 0.89 1.86
N VAL A 93 -2.15 0.18 1.26
CA VAL A 93 -2.29 -1.20 0.77
C VAL A 93 -0.99 -1.97 1.04
N SER A 94 -1.07 -3.30 1.18
CA SER A 94 0.12 -4.15 1.32
C SER A 94 0.92 -4.20 0.01
N ASP A 95 2.25 -4.03 0.11
CA ASP A 95 3.18 -4.13 -1.01
C ASP A 95 3.37 -5.55 -1.55
N THR A 96 2.83 -6.56 -0.86
CA THR A 96 2.88 -7.97 -1.24
C THR A 96 1.65 -8.45 -2.02
N ASP A 97 0.55 -7.69 -2.02
CA ASP A 97 -0.68 -8.04 -2.74
C ASP A 97 -0.81 -7.21 -4.03
N TYR A 98 -0.19 -7.69 -5.09
CA TYR A 98 -0.16 -6.98 -6.39
C TYR A 98 -1.53 -6.87 -7.06
N ALA A 99 -2.42 -7.84 -6.85
CA ALA A 99 -3.78 -7.78 -7.38
C ALA A 99 -4.56 -6.66 -6.71
N LEU A 100 -4.45 -6.56 -5.39
CA LEU A 100 -5.08 -5.51 -4.60
C LEU A 100 -4.48 -4.13 -4.89
N ILE A 101 -3.16 -4.02 -5.10
CA ILE A 101 -2.52 -2.76 -5.51
C ILE A 101 -3.13 -2.24 -6.81
N ARG A 102 -3.26 -3.08 -7.83
CA ARG A 102 -3.87 -2.69 -9.11
C ARG A 102 -5.33 -2.27 -8.98
N TYR A 103 -6.09 -2.99 -8.15
CA TYR A 103 -7.45 -2.59 -7.85
C TYR A 103 -7.48 -1.22 -7.14
N ALA A 104 -6.65 -1.02 -6.13
CA ALA A 104 -6.55 0.24 -5.40
C ALA A 104 -6.15 1.41 -6.32
N GLU A 105 -5.23 1.18 -7.27
CA GLU A 105 -4.86 2.18 -8.29
C GLU A 105 -6.03 2.54 -9.21
N LYS A 106 -6.79 1.52 -9.68
CA LYS A 106 -7.99 1.73 -10.50
C LYS A 106 -9.06 2.48 -9.71
N LEU A 107 -9.32 2.08 -8.46
CA LEU A 107 -10.25 2.74 -7.56
C LEU A 107 -9.85 4.21 -7.32
N CYS A 108 -8.59 4.47 -6.97
CA CYS A 108 -8.10 5.84 -6.80
C CYS A 108 -8.17 6.67 -8.07
N LYS A 109 -8.04 6.06 -9.25
CA LYS A 109 -8.25 6.76 -10.53
C LYS A 109 -9.71 7.20 -10.68
N ASN A 110 -10.66 6.30 -10.45
CA ASN A 110 -12.08 6.60 -10.55
C ASN A 110 -12.50 7.69 -9.53
N LEU A 111 -12.03 7.58 -8.28
CA LEU A 111 -12.28 8.57 -7.24
C LEU A 111 -11.71 9.95 -7.57
N ARG A 112 -10.55 10.02 -8.25
CA ARG A 112 -9.99 11.29 -8.74
C ARG A 112 -10.82 11.89 -9.87
N GLU A 113 -11.38 11.08 -10.76
CA GLU A 113 -12.28 11.52 -11.81
C GLU A 113 -13.57 12.14 -11.22
N SER A 114 -13.97 11.71 -10.01
CA SER A 114 -15.07 12.29 -9.24
C SER A 114 -14.65 13.48 -8.34
N GLY A 115 -13.41 13.96 -8.44
CA GLY A 115 -12.95 15.18 -7.76
C GLY A 115 -12.15 14.98 -6.48
N LEU A 116 -11.93 13.74 -6.00
CA LEU A 116 -11.13 13.46 -4.81
C LEU A 116 -9.62 13.50 -5.09
N ASP A 117 -8.82 14.21 -4.29
CA ASP A 117 -7.35 14.08 -4.33
C ASP A 117 -6.88 12.89 -3.50
N ILE A 118 -6.80 11.72 -4.11
CA ILE A 118 -6.45 10.45 -3.48
C ILE A 118 -5.30 9.75 -4.20
N GLN A 119 -4.40 9.11 -3.43
CA GLN A 119 -3.30 8.31 -3.98
C GLN A 119 -3.11 7.01 -3.21
N VAL A 120 -2.68 5.95 -3.91
CA VAL A 120 -2.25 4.69 -3.30
C VAL A 120 -0.91 4.88 -2.61
N LYS A 121 -0.77 4.28 -1.43
CA LYS A 121 0.47 4.22 -0.67
C LYS A 121 0.76 2.79 -0.26
N GLU A 122 1.70 2.17 -0.95
CA GLU A 122 2.19 0.83 -0.62
C GLU A 122 3.00 0.85 0.68
N CYS A 123 2.84 -0.18 1.50
CA CYS A 123 3.63 -0.41 2.70
C CYS A 123 3.67 -1.91 3.03
N SER A 124 4.64 -2.33 3.84
CA SER A 124 4.73 -3.74 4.23
C SER A 124 3.49 -4.17 5.05
N ALA A 125 3.15 -5.46 4.98
CA ALA A 125 2.03 -6.03 5.72
C ALA A 125 2.11 -5.74 7.23
N THR A 126 3.33 -5.77 7.81
CA THR A 126 3.54 -5.41 9.22
C THR A 126 3.24 -3.95 9.50
N MET A 127 3.65 -3.04 8.62
CA MET A 127 3.36 -1.60 8.75
C MET A 127 1.87 -1.33 8.56
N LEU A 128 1.22 -2.03 7.63
CA LEU A 128 -0.23 -1.91 7.40
C LEU A 128 -1.01 -2.29 8.67
N ARG A 129 -0.68 -3.45 9.29
CA ARG A 129 -1.26 -3.88 10.56
C ARG A 129 -1.01 -2.89 11.70
N SER A 130 0.23 -2.40 11.82
CA SER A 130 0.56 -1.41 12.86
C SER A 130 -0.27 -0.14 12.71
N ARG A 131 -0.45 0.37 11.50
CA ARG A 131 -1.30 1.53 11.22
C ARG A 131 -2.76 1.27 11.53
N ALA A 132 -3.27 0.09 11.13
CA ALA A 132 -4.64 -0.32 11.40
C ALA A 132 -4.96 -0.31 12.91
N VAL A 133 -4.12 -0.97 13.71
CA VAL A 133 -4.31 -1.08 15.16
C VAL A 133 -4.10 0.25 15.88
N SER A 134 -3.16 1.08 15.42
CA SER A 134 -2.86 2.39 16.06
C SER A 134 -3.73 3.55 15.59
N GLY A 135 -4.63 3.35 14.62
CA GLY A 135 -5.44 4.42 14.03
C GLY A 135 -4.66 5.42 13.17
N GLN A 136 -3.40 5.11 12.81
CA GLN A 136 -2.55 6.03 12.02
C GLN A 136 -2.78 5.90 10.50
N TYR A 137 -4.03 6.03 10.10
CA TYR A 137 -4.44 5.97 8.70
C TYR A 137 -5.72 6.80 8.52
N ARG A 138 -6.02 7.19 7.28
CA ARG A 138 -7.33 7.69 6.88
C ARG A 138 -8.13 6.63 6.13
N LEU A 139 -7.47 5.98 5.16
CA LEU A 139 -8.02 4.90 4.36
C LEU A 139 -7.07 3.73 4.30
N LEU A 140 -7.60 2.51 4.47
CA LEU A 140 -6.88 1.25 4.33
C LEU A 140 -7.68 0.30 3.44
N ILE A 141 -6.97 -0.58 2.72
CA ILE A 141 -7.57 -1.74 2.09
C ILE A 141 -6.65 -2.96 2.28
N PHE A 142 -7.23 -4.10 2.65
CA PHE A 142 -6.48 -5.32 2.89
C PHE A 142 -7.32 -6.57 2.65
N SER A 143 -6.67 -7.71 2.42
CA SER A 143 -7.32 -9.02 2.39
C SER A 143 -7.80 -9.42 3.78
N ALA A 144 -9.01 -9.96 3.91
CA ALA A 144 -9.55 -10.49 5.16
C ALA A 144 -8.66 -11.60 5.78
N GLU A 145 -7.82 -12.26 4.97
CA GLU A 145 -6.81 -13.21 5.45
C GLU A 145 -5.63 -12.52 6.18
N LEU A 146 -5.37 -11.26 5.87
CA LEU A 146 -4.25 -10.52 6.48
C LEU A 146 -4.53 -10.13 7.92
N MET A 147 -5.73 -9.63 8.22
CA MET A 147 -6.17 -9.26 9.56
C MET A 147 -7.71 -9.17 9.63
N ASP A 148 -8.25 -9.31 10.85
CA ASP A 148 -9.67 -9.14 11.10
C ASP A 148 -10.04 -7.65 11.16
N ALA A 149 -11.19 -7.30 10.59
CA ALA A 149 -11.72 -5.93 10.62
C ALA A 149 -11.93 -5.42 12.06
N GLU A 150 -12.29 -6.30 12.99
CA GLU A 150 -12.50 -6.00 14.41
C GLU A 150 -11.21 -5.53 15.13
N SER A 151 -10.03 -5.85 14.58
CA SER A 151 -8.74 -5.40 15.12
C SER A 151 -8.33 -3.99 14.68
N VAL A 152 -9.11 -3.37 13.78
CA VAL A 152 -8.82 -2.05 13.22
C VAL A 152 -9.40 -0.96 14.13
N ALA A 153 -8.61 0.04 14.50
CA ALA A 153 -9.06 1.13 15.35
C ALA A 153 -9.94 2.13 14.61
N ASP A 154 -10.96 2.65 15.31
CA ASP A 154 -11.84 3.75 14.88
C ASP A 154 -12.45 3.57 13.47
N VAL A 155 -12.85 2.34 13.17
CA VAL A 155 -13.12 1.92 11.80
C VAL A 155 -14.59 2.03 11.41
N ASP A 156 -14.78 2.46 10.16
CA ASP A 156 -16.01 2.34 9.39
C ASP A 156 -15.67 1.50 8.15
N CYS A 157 -16.07 0.23 8.11
CA CYS A 157 -15.63 -0.75 7.12
C CYS A 157 -16.67 -1.07 6.07
N ILE A 158 -16.17 -1.41 4.87
CA ILE A 158 -16.94 -2.08 3.80
C ILE A 158 -16.22 -3.38 3.47
N THR A 159 -16.94 -4.48 3.41
CA THR A 159 -16.42 -5.74 2.84
C THR A 159 -16.65 -5.74 1.34
N LEU A 160 -15.58 -5.96 0.58
CA LEU A 160 -15.59 -6.03 -0.88
C LEU A 160 -15.33 -7.49 -1.29
N HIS A 161 -16.24 -8.07 -2.04
CA HIS A 161 -16.06 -9.40 -2.60
C HIS A 161 -15.29 -9.33 -3.92
N SER A 162 -14.39 -10.26 -4.16
CA SER A 162 -13.55 -10.28 -5.38
C SER A 162 -14.36 -10.29 -6.68
N ALA A 163 -15.61 -10.76 -6.66
CA ALA A 163 -16.53 -10.73 -7.80
C ALA A 163 -16.98 -9.31 -8.17
N GLU A 164 -17.03 -8.39 -7.20
CA GLU A 164 -17.48 -7.00 -7.35
C GLU A 164 -16.32 -6.06 -7.73
N MET A 165 -15.09 -6.49 -7.47
CA MET A 165 -13.87 -5.70 -7.69
C MET A 165 -13.30 -5.80 -9.14
N ARG A 166 -14.13 -6.13 -10.16
CA ARG A 166 -13.72 -6.34 -11.56
C ARG A 166 -13.69 -5.07 -12.39
#